data_20bbbfa19ad982b2b5724c7413686ac5
#
_entry.id   20bbbfa19ad982b2b5724c7413686ac5
#
_cell.length_a   1.000
_cell.length_b   1.000
_cell.length_c   1.000
_cell.angle_alpha   90.00
_cell.angle_beta   90.00
_cell.angle_gamma   90.00
#
_symmetry.space_group_name_H-M   'P 1'
#
loop_
_entity.id
_entity.type
_entity.pdbx_description
1 polymer ?
#
loop_
_entity_poly.entity_id
_entity_poly.type
_entity_poly.pdbx_seq_one_letter_code
_entity_poly.pdbx_strand_id
1 'polypeptide(L)'
;MLLVVFALILLGGWWYYDLQMAEIESLRVPGDAKADLEIAKMRLETVRATLTVAAGIGAASALVLSFRRQQHDEFHSTQQRITELRIQAVEQLSSDNATIRIGGLYNLERLGEQHEELRQLVLDEICSYLRRPFDLVTSPPADPEREVRAFAQEILQRRLKRRIGRRNYWSHNRLDLTDAALGVVDFSDCRLRNVNFTRVRFNGPAKFHGTSFEGPTSFTGVVFEQLVSFFDARFDDQVDFKEAAFSSVADLSRASFSGAAWFTKARFAHEVNCSLAEFREYLGFTGVAVDGYANCSGTVFHSYANFSKSVFAGGADFELARFAGVTIFEEVAFEAHADFETVSFGGWTSFARSTFRSSASFEHSVFKESTVFRESAWNWRASFLMVHFNATVDFEGSAFLDDVSLNGALLRQLLHDQSLPGRYRPVETSKGFRFLWTVKRDGSEPVVPQRRPGDAELQLRPGGPELRSGVESV
;
A
#
# COMPACT_ATOMS: atom_id res chain seq x y z
N MET A 1 50.39 -12.56 -6.38
CA MET A 1 50.22 -13.58 -5.32
C MET A 1 50.84 -14.93 -5.72
N LEU A 2 50.59 -15.48 -6.91
CA LEU A 2 51.10 -16.75 -7.40
C LEU A 2 52.63 -16.80 -7.49
N LEU A 3 53.25 -15.76 -8.03
CA LEU A 3 54.74 -15.64 -8.10
C LEU A 3 55.39 -15.63 -6.71
N VAL A 4 54.71 -15.06 -5.72
CA VAL A 4 55.23 -15.04 -4.33
C VAL A 4 55.13 -16.43 -3.69
N VAL A 5 54.01 -17.16 -3.91
CA VAL A 5 53.84 -18.54 -3.42
C VAL A 5 54.87 -19.47 -4.08
N PHE A 6 55.09 -19.34 -5.39
CA PHE A 6 56.07 -20.11 -6.13
C PHE A 6 57.51 -19.80 -5.65
N ALA A 7 57.81 -18.52 -5.42
CA ALA A 7 59.10 -18.10 -4.85
C ALA A 7 59.32 -18.66 -3.44
N LEU A 8 58.29 -18.67 -2.60
CA LEU A 8 58.35 -19.25 -1.25
C LEU A 8 58.55 -20.76 -1.26
N ILE A 9 57.92 -21.46 -2.22
CA ILE A 9 58.12 -22.92 -2.40
C ILE A 9 59.54 -23.22 -2.85
N LEU A 10 60.07 -22.44 -3.81
CA LEU A 10 61.45 -22.59 -4.26
C LEU A 10 62.46 -22.29 -3.16
N LEU A 11 62.28 -21.23 -2.40
CA LEU A 11 63.10 -20.84 -1.26
C LEU A 11 63.04 -21.88 -0.14
N GLY A 12 61.85 -22.39 0.19
CA GLY A 12 61.62 -23.43 1.19
C GLY A 12 62.27 -24.77 0.76
N GLY A 13 62.12 -25.15 -0.52
CA GLY A 13 62.78 -26.32 -1.09
C GLY A 13 64.29 -26.20 -1.11
N TRP A 14 64.83 -25.04 -1.47
CA TRP A 14 66.25 -24.75 -1.44
C TRP A 14 66.79 -24.76 -0.01
N TRP A 15 66.11 -24.15 0.96
CA TRP A 15 66.48 -24.15 2.37
C TRP A 15 66.45 -25.56 2.94
N TYR A 16 65.44 -26.38 2.65
CA TYR A 16 65.39 -27.79 3.07
C TYR A 16 66.48 -28.61 2.45
N TYR A 17 66.79 -28.40 1.18
CA TYR A 17 67.92 -29.05 0.49
C TYR A 17 69.28 -28.67 1.15
N ASP A 18 69.49 -27.38 1.43
CA ASP A 18 70.76 -26.90 2.06
C ASP A 18 70.92 -27.44 3.46
N LEU A 19 69.85 -27.50 4.27
CA LEU A 19 69.86 -28.11 5.60
C LEU A 19 70.27 -29.58 5.59
N GLN A 20 69.72 -30.38 4.69
CA GLN A 20 70.01 -31.81 4.53
C GLN A 20 71.41 -32.03 3.98
N MET A 21 71.89 -31.17 3.08
CA MET A 21 73.26 -31.25 2.57
C MET A 21 74.34 -30.92 3.67
N ALA A 22 74.03 -29.95 4.55
CA ALA A 22 74.93 -29.64 5.66
C ALA A 22 75.03 -30.81 6.65
N GLU A 23 73.92 -31.52 6.89
CA GLU A 23 73.94 -32.71 7.76
C GLU A 23 74.71 -33.87 7.14
N ILE A 24 74.57 -34.13 5.85
CA ILE A 24 75.32 -35.17 5.11
C ILE A 24 76.78 -34.83 5.04
N GLU A 25 77.16 -33.56 4.88
CA GLU A 25 78.57 -33.11 4.84
C GLU A 25 79.24 -33.28 6.22
N SER A 26 78.48 -33.16 7.32
CA SER A 26 79.03 -33.39 8.72
C SER A 26 79.37 -34.82 8.99
N LEU A 27 78.89 -35.80 8.22
CA LEU A 27 79.17 -37.23 8.33
C LEU A 27 80.45 -37.66 7.56
N ARG A 28 81.14 -36.72 6.90
CA ARG A 28 82.30 -36.99 6.06
C ARG A 28 83.53 -37.31 6.89
N VAL A 29 84.06 -38.53 6.77
CA VAL A 29 85.36 -38.96 7.41
C VAL A 29 86.44 -38.91 6.31
N PRO A 30 87.52 -38.09 6.48
CA PRO A 30 88.52 -37.92 5.45
C PRO A 30 89.36 -39.23 5.27
N GLY A 31 89.37 -39.76 4.04
CA GLY A 31 90.18 -40.90 3.63
C GLY A 31 89.52 -42.26 3.51
N ASP A 32 88.22 -42.38 3.76
CA ASP A 32 87.47 -43.63 3.61
C ASP A 32 86.62 -43.62 2.30
N ALA A 33 87.08 -44.31 1.25
CA ALA A 33 86.41 -44.37 -0.04
C ALA A 33 85.04 -45.03 0.02
N LYS A 34 84.74 -45.85 1.04
CA LYS A 34 83.35 -46.41 1.21
C LYS A 34 82.45 -45.38 1.82
N ALA A 35 82.91 -44.57 2.74
CA ALA A 35 82.14 -43.47 3.31
C ALA A 35 81.80 -42.40 2.25
N ASP A 36 82.72 -42.06 1.35
CA ASP A 36 82.44 -41.13 0.21
C ASP A 36 81.42 -41.67 -0.74
N LEU A 37 81.35 -42.99 -1.01
CA LEU A 37 80.31 -43.61 -1.86
C LEU A 37 78.94 -43.61 -1.16
N GLU A 38 78.84 -43.82 0.14
CA GLU A 38 77.57 -43.76 0.87
C GLU A 38 77.03 -42.32 0.94
N ILE A 39 77.91 -41.34 1.16
CA ILE A 39 77.58 -39.92 1.12
C ILE A 39 77.04 -39.54 -0.28
N ALA A 40 77.68 -40.00 -1.33
CA ALA A 40 77.21 -39.76 -2.71
C ALA A 40 75.81 -40.38 -2.96
N LYS A 41 75.55 -41.56 -2.41
CA LYS A 41 74.20 -42.19 -2.51
C LYS A 41 73.15 -41.38 -1.70
N MET A 42 73.46 -40.97 -0.44
CA MET A 42 72.59 -40.14 0.36
C MET A 42 72.28 -38.79 -0.30
N ARG A 43 73.27 -38.15 -0.92
CA ARG A 43 73.07 -36.93 -1.71
C ARG A 43 72.16 -37.15 -2.84
N LEU A 44 72.32 -38.25 -3.61
CA LEU A 44 71.44 -38.57 -4.73
C LEU A 44 70.01 -38.83 -4.29
N GLU A 45 69.80 -39.54 -3.18
CA GLU A 45 68.47 -39.79 -2.60
C GLU A 45 67.82 -38.54 -2.11
N THR A 46 68.57 -37.62 -1.43
CA THR A 46 68.05 -36.33 -1.00
C THR A 46 67.61 -35.45 -2.19
N VAL A 47 68.44 -35.36 -3.26
CA VAL A 47 68.08 -34.68 -4.47
C VAL A 47 66.84 -35.28 -5.09
N ARG A 48 66.72 -36.58 -5.15
CA ARG A 48 65.55 -37.28 -5.71
C ARG A 48 64.30 -37.03 -4.89
N ALA A 49 64.39 -37.09 -3.58
CA ALA A 49 63.27 -36.79 -2.66
C ALA A 49 62.81 -35.32 -2.77
N THR A 50 63.75 -34.39 -2.80
CA THR A 50 63.42 -32.95 -2.95
C THR A 50 62.75 -32.65 -4.28
N LEU A 51 63.24 -33.21 -5.36
CA LEU A 51 62.63 -33.08 -6.70
C LEU A 51 61.25 -33.72 -6.75
N THR A 52 61.01 -34.85 -6.07
CA THR A 52 59.71 -35.52 -6.00
C THR A 52 58.70 -34.66 -5.24
N VAL A 53 59.09 -34.09 -4.12
CA VAL A 53 58.25 -33.18 -3.33
C VAL A 53 57.96 -31.90 -4.10
N ALA A 54 58.95 -31.29 -4.75
CA ALA A 54 58.75 -30.11 -5.59
C ALA A 54 57.81 -30.39 -6.79
N ALA A 55 57.96 -31.54 -7.42
CA ALA A 55 57.07 -31.96 -8.50
C ALA A 55 55.61 -32.17 -8.01
N GLY A 56 55.44 -32.77 -6.83
CA GLY A 56 54.14 -32.97 -6.20
C GLY A 56 53.45 -31.67 -5.86
N ILE A 57 54.19 -30.70 -5.28
CA ILE A 57 53.67 -29.35 -4.98
C ILE A 57 53.32 -28.60 -6.29
N GLY A 58 54.18 -28.72 -7.29
CA GLY A 58 53.92 -28.13 -8.62
C GLY A 58 52.63 -28.67 -9.26
N ALA A 59 52.45 -29.99 -9.22
CA ALA A 59 51.24 -30.64 -9.75
C ALA A 59 50.00 -30.26 -8.96
N ALA A 60 50.04 -30.22 -7.62
CA ALA A 60 48.95 -29.79 -6.77
C ALA A 60 48.56 -28.31 -7.06
N SER A 61 49.57 -27.44 -7.19
CA SER A 61 49.38 -26.03 -7.53
C SER A 61 48.71 -25.84 -8.90
N ALA A 62 49.15 -26.62 -9.90
CA ALA A 62 48.59 -26.61 -11.26
C ALA A 62 47.13 -27.09 -11.23
N LEU A 63 46.79 -28.13 -10.43
CA LEU A 63 45.41 -28.59 -10.26
C LEU A 63 44.52 -27.54 -9.62
N VAL A 64 44.98 -26.89 -8.54
CA VAL A 64 44.19 -25.80 -7.89
C VAL A 64 43.97 -24.65 -8.84
N LEU A 65 44.98 -24.29 -9.64
CA LEU A 65 44.87 -23.21 -10.63
C LEU A 65 43.88 -23.57 -11.78
N SER A 66 43.99 -24.82 -12.27
CA SER A 66 43.06 -25.32 -13.30
C SER A 66 41.64 -25.34 -12.78
N PHE A 67 41.43 -25.80 -11.54
CA PHE A 67 40.10 -25.80 -10.91
C PHE A 67 39.53 -24.39 -10.74
N ARG A 68 40.36 -23.43 -10.24
CA ARG A 68 39.93 -22.02 -10.14
C ARG A 68 39.63 -21.40 -11.50
N ARG A 69 40.41 -21.70 -12.51
CA ARG A 69 40.17 -21.21 -13.88
C ARG A 69 38.90 -21.79 -14.44
N GLN A 70 38.64 -23.08 -14.25
CA GLN A 70 37.41 -23.73 -14.69
C GLN A 70 36.18 -23.12 -13.99
N GLN A 71 36.22 -22.92 -12.68
CA GLN A 71 35.13 -22.24 -11.95
C GLN A 71 34.88 -20.81 -12.46
N HIS A 72 35.93 -20.07 -12.78
CA HIS A 72 35.83 -18.72 -13.30
C HIS A 72 35.22 -18.71 -14.71
N ASP A 73 35.65 -19.64 -15.57
CA ASP A 73 35.15 -19.78 -16.94
C ASP A 73 33.67 -20.26 -16.96
N GLU A 74 33.30 -21.17 -16.08
CA GLU A 74 31.89 -21.61 -15.89
C GLU A 74 31.00 -20.48 -15.41
N PHE A 75 31.47 -19.66 -14.46
CA PHE A 75 30.71 -18.50 -13.98
C PHE A 75 30.52 -17.48 -15.11
N HIS A 76 31.57 -17.14 -15.86
CA HIS A 76 31.48 -16.21 -16.99
C HIS A 76 30.58 -16.71 -18.12
N SER A 77 30.67 -17.98 -18.46
CA SER A 77 29.84 -18.59 -19.51
C SER A 77 28.38 -18.62 -19.12
N THR A 78 28.06 -18.84 -17.82
CA THR A 78 26.70 -18.80 -17.31
C THR A 78 26.13 -17.38 -17.36
N GLN A 79 26.89 -16.36 -16.94
CA GLN A 79 26.45 -14.96 -17.01
C GLN A 79 26.24 -14.48 -18.46
N GLN A 80 27.11 -14.89 -19.38
CA GLN A 80 26.94 -14.58 -20.81
C GLN A 80 25.66 -15.24 -21.35
N ARG A 81 25.42 -16.50 -21.05
CA ARG A 81 24.21 -17.21 -21.48
C ARG A 81 22.91 -16.59 -20.94
N ILE A 82 22.91 -16.17 -19.68
CA ILE A 82 21.78 -15.45 -19.08
C ILE A 82 21.52 -14.14 -19.82
N THR A 83 22.57 -13.38 -20.12
CA THR A 83 22.47 -12.12 -20.86
C THR A 83 21.94 -12.34 -22.28
N GLU A 84 22.45 -13.34 -22.98
CA GLU A 84 21.98 -13.73 -24.31
C GLU A 84 20.50 -14.14 -24.31
N LEU A 85 20.08 -14.99 -23.38
CA LEU A 85 18.67 -15.38 -23.23
C LEU A 85 17.75 -14.19 -22.98
N ARG A 86 18.18 -13.22 -22.16
CA ARG A 86 17.45 -11.98 -21.93
C ARG A 86 17.32 -11.15 -23.20
N ILE A 87 18.43 -10.91 -23.90
CA ILE A 87 18.43 -10.14 -25.15
C ILE A 87 17.50 -10.81 -26.16
N GLN A 88 17.60 -12.10 -26.32
CA GLN A 88 16.73 -12.86 -27.24
C GLN A 88 15.25 -12.76 -26.85
N ALA A 89 14.91 -12.81 -25.56
CA ALA A 89 13.53 -12.64 -25.09
C ALA A 89 13.00 -11.23 -25.38
N VAL A 90 13.81 -10.18 -25.15
CA VAL A 90 13.45 -8.78 -25.46
C VAL A 90 13.31 -8.56 -26.98
N GLU A 91 14.17 -9.16 -27.80
CA GLU A 91 14.03 -9.14 -29.26
C GLU A 91 12.72 -9.80 -29.71
N GLN A 92 12.35 -10.93 -29.10
CA GLN A 92 11.06 -11.59 -29.36
C GLN A 92 9.87 -10.68 -29.02
N LEU A 93 9.94 -9.85 -27.95
CA LEU A 93 8.91 -8.86 -27.62
C LEU A 93 8.77 -7.74 -28.66
N SER A 94 9.74 -7.57 -29.54
CA SER A 94 9.72 -6.57 -30.60
C SER A 94 9.23 -7.14 -31.95
N SER A 95 8.88 -8.43 -31.99
CA SER A 95 8.38 -9.10 -33.20
C SER A 95 6.97 -8.63 -33.58
N ASP A 96 6.67 -8.53 -34.84
CA ASP A 96 5.31 -8.27 -35.36
C ASP A 96 4.35 -9.44 -35.10
N ASN A 97 4.88 -10.64 -34.88
CA ASN A 97 4.08 -11.84 -34.62
C ASN A 97 3.75 -11.97 -33.13
N ALA A 98 2.47 -11.95 -32.79
CA ALA A 98 1.98 -12.06 -31.40
C ALA A 98 2.44 -13.36 -30.70
N THR A 99 2.47 -14.51 -31.43
CA THR A 99 2.93 -15.78 -30.87
C THR A 99 4.40 -15.70 -30.44
N ILE A 100 5.24 -15.01 -31.22
CA ILE A 100 6.64 -14.81 -30.88
C ILE A 100 6.77 -13.89 -29.65
N ARG A 101 5.95 -12.84 -29.55
CA ARG A 101 5.93 -11.96 -28.37
C ARG A 101 5.52 -12.70 -27.10
N ILE A 102 4.50 -13.58 -27.17
CA ILE A 102 4.11 -14.46 -26.05
C ILE A 102 5.27 -15.39 -25.66
N GLY A 103 5.99 -15.94 -26.64
CA GLY A 103 7.21 -16.73 -26.41
C GLY A 103 8.28 -15.93 -25.66
N GLY A 104 8.47 -14.66 -26.03
CA GLY A 104 9.38 -13.73 -25.34
C GLY A 104 9.00 -13.50 -23.88
N LEU A 105 7.71 -13.24 -23.61
CA LEU A 105 7.19 -13.10 -22.25
C LEU A 105 7.39 -14.37 -21.41
N TYR A 106 7.13 -15.54 -22.00
CA TYR A 106 7.36 -16.82 -21.34
C TYR A 106 8.84 -17.04 -20.99
N ASN A 107 9.75 -16.68 -21.91
CA ASN A 107 11.19 -16.78 -21.69
C ASN A 107 11.66 -15.81 -20.58
N LEU A 108 11.13 -14.57 -20.52
CA LEU A 108 11.40 -13.65 -19.43
C LEU A 108 10.90 -14.19 -18.10
N GLU A 109 9.69 -14.71 -18.04
CA GLU A 109 9.13 -15.31 -16.84
C GLU A 109 10.00 -16.47 -16.33
N ARG A 110 10.39 -17.38 -17.22
CA ARG A 110 11.29 -18.50 -16.89
C ARG A 110 12.64 -18.02 -16.37
N LEU A 111 13.18 -16.95 -16.94
CA LEU A 111 14.42 -16.33 -16.48
C LEU A 111 14.29 -15.85 -15.03
N GLY A 112 13.21 -15.13 -14.68
CA GLY A 112 12.93 -14.68 -13.32
C GLY A 112 12.61 -15.81 -12.33
N GLU A 113 12.09 -16.96 -12.82
CA GLU A 113 11.92 -18.17 -12.00
C GLU A 113 13.25 -18.80 -11.61
N GLN A 114 14.18 -18.87 -12.56
CA GLN A 114 15.47 -19.52 -12.37
C GLN A 114 16.49 -18.63 -11.64
N HIS A 115 16.36 -17.30 -11.79
CA HIS A 115 17.30 -16.28 -11.29
C HIS A 115 16.59 -15.23 -10.47
N GLU A 116 16.62 -15.36 -9.16
CA GLU A 116 15.94 -14.44 -8.24
C GLU A 116 16.43 -13.00 -8.37
N GLU A 117 17.73 -12.83 -8.59
CA GLU A 117 18.40 -11.55 -8.80
C GLU A 117 17.94 -10.80 -10.06
N LEU A 118 17.30 -11.49 -11.01
CA LEU A 118 16.79 -10.89 -12.24
C LEU A 118 15.29 -10.57 -12.20
N ARG A 119 14.58 -10.96 -11.13
CA ARG A 119 13.13 -10.77 -11.02
C ARG A 119 12.70 -9.32 -11.24
N GLN A 120 13.40 -8.36 -10.61
CA GLN A 120 13.10 -6.94 -10.81
C GLN A 120 13.28 -6.52 -12.26
N LEU A 121 14.37 -6.95 -12.90
CA LEU A 121 14.65 -6.64 -14.29
C LEU A 121 13.56 -7.22 -15.22
N VAL A 122 13.14 -8.45 -14.98
CA VAL A 122 12.05 -9.09 -15.75
C VAL A 122 10.73 -8.34 -15.58
N LEU A 123 10.41 -7.91 -14.35
CA LEU A 123 9.22 -7.08 -14.09
C LEU A 123 9.31 -5.74 -14.82
N ASP A 124 10.47 -5.08 -14.79
CA ASP A 124 10.69 -3.82 -15.49
C ASP A 124 10.49 -3.97 -17.02
N GLU A 125 10.93 -5.07 -17.64
CA GLU A 125 10.72 -5.36 -19.06
C GLU A 125 9.24 -5.63 -19.39
N ILE A 126 8.53 -6.41 -18.56
CA ILE A 126 7.10 -6.66 -18.72
C ILE A 126 6.30 -5.37 -18.56
N CYS A 127 6.59 -4.56 -17.54
CA CYS A 127 5.95 -3.26 -17.34
C CYS A 127 6.25 -2.30 -18.49
N SER A 128 7.49 -2.28 -18.99
CA SER A 128 7.87 -1.49 -20.17
C SER A 128 7.07 -1.88 -21.41
N TYR A 129 6.84 -3.17 -21.61
CA TYR A 129 5.97 -3.65 -22.68
C TYR A 129 4.54 -3.16 -22.53
N LEU A 130 3.96 -3.26 -21.32
CA LEU A 130 2.59 -2.83 -21.03
C LEU A 130 2.41 -1.31 -21.11
N ARG A 131 3.46 -0.52 -20.89
CA ARG A 131 3.46 0.96 -21.06
C ARG A 131 3.47 1.41 -22.51
N ARG A 132 3.74 0.52 -23.47
CA ARG A 132 3.63 0.90 -24.90
C ARG A 132 2.22 1.38 -25.21
N PRO A 133 2.05 2.48 -25.96
CA PRO A 133 0.72 2.98 -26.29
C PRO A 133 -0.13 1.90 -26.98
N PHE A 134 -1.30 1.66 -26.41
CA PHE A 134 -2.29 0.74 -26.98
C PHE A 134 -3.68 1.14 -26.49
N ASP A 135 -4.61 1.29 -27.43
CA ASP A 135 -5.99 1.62 -27.10
C ASP A 135 -6.86 0.37 -27.04
N LEU A 136 -7.15 -0.08 -25.82
CA LEU A 136 -8.04 -1.21 -25.57
C LEU A 136 -9.50 -0.92 -25.94
N VAL A 137 -9.89 0.34 -26.06
CA VAL A 137 -11.28 0.69 -26.38
C VAL A 137 -11.55 0.60 -27.88
N THR A 138 -10.66 1.21 -28.68
CA THR A 138 -10.86 1.32 -30.14
C THR A 138 -10.26 0.13 -30.91
N SER A 139 -9.30 -0.62 -30.35
CA SER A 139 -8.73 -1.79 -31.02
C SER A 139 -9.78 -2.90 -31.18
N PRO A 140 -9.77 -3.62 -32.31
CA PRO A 140 -10.70 -4.74 -32.53
C PRO A 140 -10.59 -5.82 -31.44
N PRO A 141 -11.70 -6.49 -31.04
CA PRO A 141 -11.65 -7.59 -30.08
C PRO A 141 -10.70 -8.75 -30.49
N ALA A 142 -10.54 -8.96 -31.79
CA ALA A 142 -9.64 -9.97 -32.36
C ALA A 142 -8.19 -9.49 -32.55
N ASP A 143 -7.83 -8.29 -32.08
CA ASP A 143 -6.47 -7.77 -32.15
C ASP A 143 -5.52 -8.69 -31.36
N PRO A 144 -4.51 -9.30 -32.01
CA PRO A 144 -3.58 -10.21 -31.33
C PRO A 144 -2.79 -9.55 -30.18
N GLU A 145 -2.63 -8.23 -30.21
CA GLU A 145 -1.95 -7.50 -29.13
C GLU A 145 -2.72 -7.58 -27.79
N ARG A 146 -4.05 -7.71 -27.84
CA ARG A 146 -4.88 -7.92 -26.63
C ARG A 146 -4.47 -9.18 -25.86
N GLU A 147 -4.25 -10.28 -26.61
CA GLU A 147 -3.83 -11.55 -26.02
C GLU A 147 -2.44 -11.47 -25.40
N VAL A 148 -1.49 -10.84 -26.10
CA VAL A 148 -0.13 -10.64 -25.60
C VAL A 148 -0.14 -9.82 -24.30
N ARG A 149 -0.91 -8.72 -24.27
CA ARG A 149 -1.05 -7.86 -23.06
C ARG A 149 -1.75 -8.60 -21.93
N ALA A 150 -2.79 -9.37 -22.22
CA ALA A 150 -3.47 -10.19 -21.21
C ALA A 150 -2.50 -11.20 -20.59
N PHE A 151 -1.67 -11.85 -21.41
CA PHE A 151 -0.66 -12.78 -20.92
C PHE A 151 0.43 -12.08 -20.07
N ALA A 152 0.89 -10.88 -20.47
CA ALA A 152 1.81 -10.08 -19.69
C ALA A 152 1.23 -9.71 -18.31
N GLN A 153 -0.06 -9.29 -18.26
CA GLN A 153 -0.76 -9.01 -17.02
C GLN A 153 -0.91 -10.27 -16.15
N GLU A 154 -1.22 -11.42 -16.76
CA GLU A 154 -1.34 -12.70 -16.05
C GLU A 154 -0.02 -13.11 -15.37
N ILE A 155 1.14 -12.90 -16.04
CA ILE A 155 2.45 -13.13 -15.42
C ILE A 155 2.60 -12.27 -14.14
N LEU A 156 2.31 -10.96 -14.22
CA LEU A 156 2.37 -10.08 -13.04
C LEU A 156 1.47 -10.59 -11.91
N GLN A 157 0.20 -10.90 -12.20
CA GLN A 157 -0.77 -11.37 -11.22
C GLN A 157 -0.32 -12.66 -10.52
N ARG A 158 0.11 -13.66 -11.25
CA ARG A 158 0.52 -14.95 -10.67
C ARG A 158 1.85 -14.89 -9.92
N ARG A 159 2.78 -14.01 -10.31
CA ARG A 159 4.10 -13.87 -9.68
C ARG A 159 4.10 -12.98 -8.45
N LEU A 160 3.16 -12.05 -8.35
CA LEU A 160 3.00 -11.14 -7.21
C LEU A 160 1.98 -11.63 -6.18
N LYS A 161 1.21 -12.69 -6.50
CA LYS A 161 0.22 -13.28 -5.59
C LYS A 161 0.89 -14.11 -4.51
N ARG A 162 0.67 -13.73 -3.24
CA ARG A 162 1.18 -14.45 -2.08
C ARG A 162 0.38 -15.75 -1.88
N ARG A 163 0.96 -16.89 -2.27
CA ARG A 163 0.44 -18.21 -1.91
C ARG A 163 1.38 -18.86 -0.91
N ILE A 164 0.86 -19.27 0.26
CA ILE A 164 1.61 -20.00 1.28
C ILE A 164 2.24 -21.24 0.62
N GLY A 165 3.58 -21.38 0.74
CA GLY A 165 4.32 -22.57 0.28
C GLY A 165 4.85 -22.54 -1.15
N ARG A 166 4.70 -21.50 -1.95
CA ARG A 166 5.30 -21.41 -3.30
C ARG A 166 6.67 -20.74 -3.30
N ARG A 167 7.68 -21.46 -3.78
CA ARG A 167 9.07 -20.96 -4.01
C ARG A 167 9.15 -19.84 -5.06
N ASN A 168 8.12 -19.65 -5.87
CA ASN A 168 8.12 -18.77 -7.06
C ASN A 168 7.35 -17.47 -6.88
N TYR A 169 7.09 -17.07 -5.63
CA TYR A 169 6.56 -15.75 -5.32
C TYR A 169 7.68 -14.69 -5.42
N TRP A 170 7.46 -13.66 -6.26
CA TRP A 170 8.42 -12.59 -6.45
C TRP A 170 8.11 -11.44 -5.49
N SER A 171 8.75 -11.45 -4.32
CA SER A 171 8.56 -10.46 -3.26
C SER A 171 9.47 -9.23 -3.43
N HIS A 172 9.07 -8.13 -2.80
CA HIS A 172 9.88 -6.92 -2.62
C HIS A 172 10.29 -6.17 -3.90
N ASN A 173 9.57 -6.37 -5.00
CA ASN A 173 9.84 -5.70 -6.27
C ASN A 173 8.96 -4.47 -6.45
N ARG A 174 9.52 -3.42 -7.06
CA ARG A 174 8.75 -2.25 -7.49
C ARG A 174 7.99 -2.55 -8.78
N LEU A 175 6.86 -1.88 -8.97
CA LEU A 175 6.02 -2.01 -10.15
C LEU A 175 5.72 -0.63 -10.74
N ASP A 176 6.19 -0.36 -11.94
CA ASP A 176 5.91 0.90 -12.66
C ASP A 176 5.11 0.63 -13.93
N LEU A 177 3.83 0.93 -13.88
CA LEU A 177 2.86 0.79 -14.98
C LEU A 177 2.35 2.14 -15.48
N THR A 178 3.08 3.24 -15.21
CA THR A 178 2.71 4.59 -15.64
C THR A 178 2.24 4.60 -17.11
N ASP A 179 1.09 5.27 -17.36
CA ASP A 179 0.45 5.41 -18.67
C ASP A 179 0.00 4.09 -19.34
N ALA A 180 0.07 2.95 -18.65
CA ALA A 180 -0.35 1.68 -19.24
C ALA A 180 -1.87 1.59 -19.42
N ALA A 181 -2.30 0.88 -20.49
CA ALA A 181 -3.68 0.45 -20.66
C ALA A 181 -3.79 -1.04 -20.27
N LEU A 182 -4.57 -1.33 -19.24
CA LEU A 182 -4.77 -2.67 -18.70
C LEU A 182 -6.20 -3.14 -18.91
N GLY A 183 -6.37 -4.41 -19.20
CA GLY A 183 -7.67 -5.06 -19.30
C GLY A 183 -8.22 -5.46 -17.92
N VAL A 184 -8.78 -6.67 -17.82
CA VAL A 184 -9.17 -7.26 -16.56
C VAL A 184 -7.94 -7.59 -15.74
N VAL A 185 -7.87 -7.14 -14.48
CA VAL A 185 -6.76 -7.45 -13.57
C VAL A 185 -7.26 -8.00 -12.24
N ASP A 186 -6.54 -9.00 -11.74
CA ASP A 186 -6.78 -9.57 -10.41
C ASP A 186 -5.48 -9.63 -9.60
N PHE A 187 -5.21 -8.56 -8.85
CA PHE A 187 -4.12 -8.49 -7.90
C PHE A 187 -4.54 -8.88 -6.47
N SER A 188 -5.66 -9.59 -6.32
CA SER A 188 -6.13 -10.03 -5.00
C SER A 188 -5.06 -10.84 -4.27
N ASP A 189 -4.90 -10.60 -2.96
CA ASP A 189 -3.90 -11.23 -2.08
C ASP A 189 -2.44 -11.03 -2.54
N CYS A 190 -2.17 -10.05 -3.42
CA CYS A 190 -0.82 -9.70 -3.82
C CYS A 190 -0.12 -8.86 -2.73
N ARG A 191 1.22 -8.91 -2.74
CA ARG A 191 2.07 -7.94 -2.04
C ARG A 191 2.80 -7.10 -3.07
N LEU A 192 2.44 -5.84 -3.11
CA LEU A 192 2.94 -4.87 -4.08
C LEU A 192 3.78 -3.83 -3.34
N ARG A 193 5.00 -3.59 -3.80
CA ARG A 193 5.90 -2.63 -3.17
C ARG A 193 6.25 -1.48 -4.10
N ASN A 194 6.14 -0.23 -3.60
CA ASN A 194 6.47 0.97 -4.37
C ASN A 194 5.80 0.95 -5.76
N VAL A 195 4.48 0.97 -5.76
CA VAL A 195 3.70 0.81 -7.00
C VAL A 195 3.37 2.15 -7.62
N ASN A 196 3.58 2.25 -8.92
CA ASN A 196 3.23 3.42 -9.70
C ASN A 196 2.19 3.05 -10.77
N PHE A 197 0.93 3.42 -10.53
CA PHE A 197 -0.19 3.35 -11.47
C PHE A 197 -0.59 4.74 -11.99
N THR A 198 0.32 5.72 -11.98
CA THR A 198 0.03 7.08 -12.45
C THR A 198 -0.48 7.04 -13.89
N ARG A 199 -1.67 7.63 -14.12
CA ARG A 199 -2.37 7.70 -15.40
C ARG A 199 -2.62 6.36 -16.09
N VAL A 200 -2.62 5.27 -15.33
CA VAL A 200 -3.05 3.97 -15.83
C VAL A 200 -4.54 4.01 -16.16
N ARG A 201 -4.92 3.39 -17.27
CA ARG A 201 -6.32 3.15 -17.62
C ARG A 201 -6.65 1.68 -17.46
N PHE A 202 -7.52 1.36 -16.48
CA PHE A 202 -8.08 0.03 -16.30
C PHE A 202 -9.39 -0.06 -17.10
N ASN A 203 -9.34 -0.71 -18.26
CA ASN A 203 -10.50 -0.84 -19.17
C ASN A 203 -11.43 -1.98 -18.78
N GLY A 204 -11.02 -2.87 -17.89
CA GLY A 204 -11.82 -3.95 -17.31
C GLY A 204 -11.89 -3.84 -15.79
N PRO A 205 -12.66 -4.74 -15.15
CA PRO A 205 -12.69 -4.81 -13.70
C PRO A 205 -11.29 -4.96 -13.10
N ALA A 206 -11.03 -4.22 -12.01
CA ALA A 206 -9.76 -4.25 -11.31
C ALA A 206 -9.98 -4.72 -9.87
N LYS A 207 -9.33 -5.83 -9.49
CA LYS A 207 -9.44 -6.42 -8.15
C LYS A 207 -8.14 -6.28 -7.39
N PHE A 208 -8.22 -5.64 -6.22
CA PHE A 208 -7.14 -5.50 -5.25
C PHE A 208 -7.57 -6.01 -3.87
N HIS A 209 -8.43 -7.01 -3.82
CA HIS A 209 -8.99 -7.64 -2.63
C HIS A 209 -7.89 -8.16 -1.71
N GLY A 210 -7.83 -7.74 -0.45
CA GLY A 210 -6.81 -8.18 0.50
C GLY A 210 -5.38 -7.91 0.06
N THR A 211 -5.17 -7.04 -0.94
CA THR A 211 -3.84 -6.66 -1.43
C THR A 211 -3.11 -5.83 -0.38
N SER A 212 -1.84 -6.13 -0.15
CA SER A 212 -0.94 -5.32 0.68
C SER A 212 -0.06 -4.45 -0.21
N PHE A 213 -0.20 -3.12 -0.10
CA PHE A 213 0.64 -2.13 -0.74
C PHE A 213 1.73 -1.70 0.24
N GLU A 214 2.95 -2.22 0.04
CA GLU A 214 4.11 -1.94 0.88
C GLU A 214 4.95 -0.79 0.30
N GLY A 215 4.95 0.34 1.00
CA GLY A 215 5.59 1.58 0.56
C GLY A 215 4.70 2.47 -0.29
N PRO A 216 5.22 3.63 -0.72
CA PRO A 216 4.45 4.64 -1.44
C PRO A 216 3.76 4.08 -2.68
N THR A 217 2.48 4.40 -2.83
CA THR A 217 1.66 3.91 -3.94
C THR A 217 0.99 5.08 -4.65
N SER A 218 1.12 5.17 -5.97
CA SER A 218 0.50 6.21 -6.77
C SER A 218 -0.59 5.66 -7.69
N PHE A 219 -1.78 6.21 -7.57
CA PHE A 219 -2.91 6.11 -8.50
C PHE A 219 -3.28 7.48 -9.07
N THR A 220 -2.33 8.44 -9.07
CA THR A 220 -2.57 9.81 -9.56
C THR A 220 -3.05 9.80 -11.01
N GLY A 221 -4.21 10.42 -11.25
CA GLY A 221 -4.81 10.50 -12.58
C GLY A 221 -5.19 9.15 -13.19
N VAL A 222 -5.31 8.10 -12.39
CA VAL A 222 -5.77 6.78 -12.83
C VAL A 222 -7.22 6.84 -13.31
N VAL A 223 -7.56 6.01 -14.29
CA VAL A 223 -8.95 5.85 -14.75
C VAL A 223 -9.38 4.41 -14.59
N PHE A 224 -10.40 4.17 -13.75
CA PHE A 224 -11.09 2.89 -13.65
C PHE A 224 -12.40 2.97 -14.44
N GLU A 225 -12.42 2.36 -15.63
CA GLU A 225 -13.61 2.39 -16.51
C GLU A 225 -14.73 1.48 -16.00
N GLN A 226 -14.39 0.46 -15.24
CA GLN A 226 -15.30 -0.51 -14.67
C GLN A 226 -15.10 -0.62 -13.15
N LEU A 227 -15.82 -1.54 -12.51
CA LEU A 227 -15.75 -1.79 -11.08
C LEU A 227 -14.30 -1.98 -10.62
N VAL A 228 -13.94 -1.28 -9.55
CA VAL A 228 -12.70 -1.52 -8.82
C VAL A 228 -13.01 -1.89 -7.37
N SER A 229 -12.33 -2.92 -6.86
CA SER A 229 -12.46 -3.31 -5.47
C SER A 229 -11.09 -3.31 -4.77
N PHE A 230 -11.00 -2.51 -3.72
CA PHE A 230 -9.94 -2.48 -2.72
C PHE A 230 -10.43 -3.08 -1.38
N PHE A 231 -11.46 -3.93 -1.40
CA PHE A 231 -12.01 -4.55 -0.20
C PHE A 231 -10.90 -5.23 0.62
N ASP A 232 -10.84 -4.93 1.93
CA ASP A 232 -9.83 -5.44 2.86
C ASP A 232 -8.36 -5.18 2.41
N ALA A 233 -8.13 -4.23 1.49
CA ALA A 233 -6.79 -3.84 1.05
C ALA A 233 -6.06 -3.07 2.15
N ARG A 234 -4.72 -3.19 2.18
CA ARG A 234 -3.87 -2.52 3.17
C ARG A 234 -2.85 -1.64 2.47
N PHE A 235 -2.84 -0.37 2.83
CA PHE A 235 -1.84 0.60 2.40
C PHE A 235 -0.94 0.91 3.60
N ASP A 236 0.25 0.31 3.61
CA ASP A 236 1.18 0.43 4.75
C ASP A 236 1.89 1.79 4.79
N ASP A 237 1.90 2.52 3.68
CA ASP A 237 2.49 3.86 3.52
C ASP A 237 1.48 4.77 2.80
N GLN A 238 1.93 5.97 2.41
CA GLN A 238 1.10 6.94 1.71
C GLN A 238 0.56 6.41 0.38
N VAL A 239 -0.68 6.81 0.07
CA VAL A 239 -1.32 6.51 -1.21
C VAL A 239 -1.93 7.76 -1.84
N ASP A 240 -1.71 7.92 -3.14
CA ASP A 240 -2.16 9.09 -3.89
C ASP A 240 -3.18 8.71 -4.98
N PHE A 241 -4.45 9.09 -4.78
CA PHE A 241 -5.55 9.00 -5.73
C PHE A 241 -5.95 10.38 -6.31
N LYS A 242 -5.03 11.37 -6.27
CA LYS A 242 -5.34 12.70 -6.82
C LYS A 242 -5.76 12.60 -8.28
N GLU A 243 -6.85 13.33 -8.61
CA GLU A 243 -7.39 13.38 -9.97
C GLU A 243 -7.77 12.00 -10.53
N ALA A 244 -7.92 10.98 -9.67
CA ALA A 244 -8.39 9.66 -10.07
C ALA A 244 -9.85 9.71 -10.54
N ALA A 245 -10.18 8.97 -11.60
CA ALA A 245 -11.54 8.85 -12.12
C ALA A 245 -12.05 7.41 -11.96
N PHE A 246 -13.19 7.27 -11.27
CA PHE A 246 -13.89 6.01 -11.06
C PHE A 246 -15.20 6.08 -11.84
N SER A 247 -15.22 5.47 -13.05
CA SER A 247 -16.39 5.51 -13.96
C SER A 247 -17.47 4.48 -13.59
N SER A 248 -17.25 3.65 -12.58
CA SER A 248 -18.18 2.67 -12.03
C SER A 248 -18.04 2.61 -10.51
N VAL A 249 -18.65 1.60 -9.88
CA VAL A 249 -18.57 1.40 -8.42
C VAL A 249 -17.13 1.23 -7.95
N ALA A 250 -16.78 1.95 -6.88
CA ALA A 250 -15.50 1.84 -6.20
C ALA A 250 -15.71 1.30 -4.78
N ASP A 251 -15.20 0.11 -4.50
CA ASP A 251 -15.32 -0.53 -3.21
C ASP A 251 -14.00 -0.45 -2.44
N LEU A 252 -13.95 0.40 -1.40
CA LEU A 252 -12.85 0.55 -0.45
C LEU A 252 -13.26 0.05 0.95
N SER A 253 -14.37 -0.70 1.04
CA SER A 253 -14.86 -1.15 2.34
C SER A 253 -13.82 -2.02 3.05
N ARG A 254 -13.69 -1.81 4.37
CA ARG A 254 -12.70 -2.44 5.26
C ARG A 254 -11.23 -2.19 4.87
N ALA A 255 -10.96 -1.31 3.89
CA ALA A 255 -9.59 -0.96 3.55
C ALA A 255 -8.90 -0.21 4.71
N SER A 256 -7.61 -0.48 4.93
CA SER A 256 -6.79 0.16 5.96
C SER A 256 -5.69 1.01 5.34
N PHE A 257 -5.66 2.29 5.72
CA PHE A 257 -4.68 3.27 5.28
C PHE A 257 -3.80 3.66 6.47
N SER A 258 -2.58 3.11 6.53
CA SER A 258 -1.64 3.39 7.61
C SER A 258 -0.91 4.73 7.43
N GLY A 259 -0.65 5.13 6.18
CA GLY A 259 -0.11 6.44 5.83
C GLY A 259 -1.19 7.41 5.34
N ALA A 260 -0.76 8.60 4.92
CA ALA A 260 -1.66 9.60 4.38
C ALA A 260 -2.32 9.12 3.07
N ALA A 261 -3.62 9.42 2.91
CA ALA A 261 -4.40 9.09 1.72
C ALA A 261 -4.95 10.37 1.06
N TRP A 262 -4.64 10.57 -0.21
CA TRP A 262 -5.09 11.74 -0.96
C TRP A 262 -6.03 11.35 -2.09
N PHE A 263 -7.25 11.90 -2.04
CA PHE A 263 -8.28 11.80 -3.09
C PHE A 263 -8.58 13.17 -3.72
N THR A 264 -7.71 14.16 -3.52
CA THR A 264 -7.93 15.53 -3.99
C THR A 264 -8.33 15.57 -5.46
N LYS A 265 -9.49 16.19 -5.75
CA LYS A 265 -10.09 16.28 -7.10
C LYS A 265 -10.41 14.93 -7.76
N ALA A 266 -10.47 13.84 -7.00
CA ALA A 266 -10.95 12.58 -7.54
C ALA A 266 -12.45 12.66 -7.90
N ARG A 267 -12.88 11.87 -8.85
CA ARG A 267 -14.27 11.79 -9.28
C ARG A 267 -14.80 10.37 -9.23
N PHE A 268 -15.92 10.19 -8.56
CA PHE A 268 -16.69 8.95 -8.50
C PHE A 268 -18.00 9.14 -9.23
N ALA A 269 -18.12 8.58 -10.45
CA ALA A 269 -19.33 8.71 -11.26
C ALA A 269 -20.50 7.87 -10.74
N HIS A 270 -20.20 6.86 -9.90
CA HIS A 270 -21.16 5.98 -9.25
C HIS A 270 -20.89 5.88 -7.76
N GLU A 271 -21.39 4.83 -7.13
CA GLU A 271 -21.22 4.57 -5.71
C GLU A 271 -19.74 4.43 -5.32
N VAL A 272 -19.39 5.04 -4.18
CA VAL A 272 -18.14 4.78 -3.45
C VAL A 272 -18.49 4.21 -2.09
N ASN A 273 -17.96 3.02 -1.81
CA ASN A 273 -18.14 2.33 -0.54
C ASN A 273 -16.84 2.34 0.27
N CYS A 274 -16.80 3.13 1.33
CA CYS A 274 -15.70 3.19 2.31
C CYS A 274 -16.11 2.62 3.66
N SER A 275 -17.24 1.88 3.75
CA SER A 275 -17.77 1.41 5.03
C SER A 275 -16.74 0.58 5.78
N LEU A 276 -16.63 0.81 7.09
CA LEU A 276 -15.67 0.15 7.98
C LEU A 276 -14.20 0.34 7.57
N ALA A 277 -13.89 1.29 6.69
CA ALA A 277 -12.51 1.60 6.36
C ALA A 277 -11.80 2.34 7.51
N GLU A 278 -10.49 2.26 7.58
CA GLU A 278 -9.67 2.87 8.63
C GLU A 278 -8.60 3.78 8.03
N PHE A 279 -8.64 5.08 8.34
CA PHE A 279 -7.64 6.08 7.95
C PHE A 279 -6.86 6.49 9.20
N ARG A 280 -5.60 6.06 9.33
CA ARG A 280 -4.78 6.30 10.52
C ARG A 280 -4.11 7.65 10.53
N GLU A 281 -3.70 8.14 9.35
CA GLU A 281 -3.07 9.42 9.15
C GLU A 281 -4.02 10.39 8.41
N TYR A 282 -3.46 11.41 7.77
CA TYR A 282 -4.18 12.44 7.04
C TYR A 282 -5.05 11.86 5.91
N LEU A 283 -6.33 12.25 5.87
CA LEU A 283 -7.20 12.07 4.71
C LEU A 283 -7.42 13.41 3.99
N GLY A 284 -6.98 13.50 2.74
CA GLY A 284 -7.25 14.60 1.82
C GLY A 284 -8.34 14.27 0.81
N PHE A 285 -9.58 14.63 1.11
CA PHE A 285 -10.76 14.42 0.24
C PHE A 285 -11.26 15.74 -0.36
N THR A 286 -10.34 16.70 -0.58
CA THR A 286 -10.66 18.07 -0.99
C THR A 286 -11.06 18.15 -2.46
N GLY A 287 -12.21 18.79 -2.74
CA GLY A 287 -12.70 19.01 -4.10
C GLY A 287 -13.08 17.74 -4.84
N VAL A 288 -13.45 16.69 -4.11
CA VAL A 288 -13.90 15.42 -4.68
C VAL A 288 -15.35 15.56 -5.14
N ALA A 289 -15.67 14.96 -6.28
CA ALA A 289 -17.05 14.86 -6.77
C ALA A 289 -17.50 13.40 -6.68
N VAL A 290 -18.60 13.16 -5.95
CA VAL A 290 -19.27 11.86 -5.87
C VAL A 290 -20.65 12.02 -6.48
N ASP A 291 -20.84 11.53 -7.71
CA ASP A 291 -22.12 11.64 -8.43
C ASP A 291 -23.13 10.59 -7.91
N GLY A 292 -22.63 9.41 -7.47
CA GLY A 292 -23.43 8.36 -6.84
C GLY A 292 -23.48 8.47 -5.31
N TYR A 293 -23.87 7.39 -4.66
CA TYR A 293 -23.95 7.30 -3.19
C TYR A 293 -22.57 7.12 -2.56
N ALA A 294 -22.28 7.89 -1.51
CA ALA A 294 -21.07 7.76 -0.72
C ALA A 294 -21.37 7.05 0.61
N ASN A 295 -21.01 5.79 0.72
CA ASN A 295 -21.14 5.03 1.96
C ASN A 295 -19.83 5.10 2.75
N CYS A 296 -19.83 5.83 3.86
CA CYS A 296 -18.73 5.94 4.83
C CYS A 296 -19.17 5.42 6.22
N SER A 297 -20.20 4.57 6.29
CA SER A 297 -20.75 4.10 7.57
C SER A 297 -19.70 3.30 8.34
N GLY A 298 -19.59 3.57 9.65
CA GLY A 298 -18.64 2.94 10.55
C GLY A 298 -17.17 3.18 10.23
N THR A 299 -16.85 4.10 9.31
CA THR A 299 -15.46 4.46 8.96
C THR A 299 -14.76 5.14 10.14
N VAL A 300 -13.49 4.83 10.35
CA VAL A 300 -12.67 5.43 11.42
C VAL A 300 -11.57 6.32 10.84
N PHE A 301 -11.62 7.60 11.21
CA PHE A 301 -10.60 8.60 10.89
C PHE A 301 -9.82 8.95 12.16
N HIS A 302 -8.59 8.44 12.28
CA HIS A 302 -7.79 8.63 13.51
C HIS A 302 -7.12 10.00 13.58
N SER A 303 -6.89 10.66 12.46
CA SER A 303 -6.18 11.93 12.36
C SER A 303 -7.03 12.98 11.65
N TYR A 304 -6.39 13.93 11.00
CA TYR A 304 -7.03 15.03 10.29
C TYR A 304 -7.75 14.54 9.03
N ALA A 305 -9.04 14.88 8.89
CA ALA A 305 -9.86 14.53 7.72
C ALA A 305 -10.41 15.80 7.05
N ASN A 306 -10.09 16.02 5.78
CA ASN A 306 -10.47 17.21 5.03
C ASN A 306 -11.33 16.88 3.82
N PHE A 307 -12.61 17.22 3.89
CA PHE A 307 -13.61 17.06 2.82
C PHE A 307 -13.95 18.38 2.11
N SER A 308 -13.20 19.47 2.37
CA SER A 308 -13.55 20.81 1.86
C SER A 308 -13.80 20.82 0.35
N LYS A 309 -14.78 21.62 -0.07
CA LYS A 309 -15.14 21.85 -1.49
C LYS A 309 -15.57 20.60 -2.24
N SER A 310 -15.92 19.54 -1.55
CA SER A 310 -16.42 18.31 -2.17
C SER A 310 -17.91 18.40 -2.44
N VAL A 311 -18.38 17.61 -3.40
CA VAL A 311 -19.78 17.52 -3.79
C VAL A 311 -20.25 16.08 -3.65
N PHE A 312 -21.31 15.85 -2.88
CA PHE A 312 -22.00 14.56 -2.75
C PHE A 312 -23.38 14.67 -3.40
N ALA A 313 -23.44 14.28 -4.67
CA ALA A 313 -24.66 14.43 -5.44
C ALA A 313 -25.71 13.34 -5.17
N GLY A 314 -25.27 12.09 -4.97
CA GLY A 314 -26.14 10.93 -4.73
C GLY A 314 -26.44 10.63 -3.26
N GLY A 315 -26.00 11.49 -2.34
CA GLY A 315 -26.13 11.31 -0.89
C GLY A 315 -24.84 10.82 -0.24
N ALA A 316 -24.77 11.02 1.09
CA ALA A 316 -23.60 10.66 1.89
C ALA A 316 -24.02 10.08 3.24
N ASP A 317 -23.51 8.91 3.54
CA ASP A 317 -23.76 8.19 4.78
C ASP A 317 -22.46 8.09 5.59
N PHE A 318 -22.47 8.72 6.75
CA PHE A 318 -21.41 8.65 7.76
C PHE A 318 -21.93 8.01 9.07
N GLU A 319 -23.06 7.30 9.04
CA GLU A 319 -23.64 6.67 10.23
C GLU A 319 -22.55 5.87 10.98
N LEU A 320 -22.51 6.01 12.32
CA LEU A 320 -21.54 5.33 13.18
C LEU A 320 -20.06 5.66 12.90
N ALA A 321 -19.77 6.62 12.02
CA ALA A 321 -18.39 7.00 11.74
C ALA A 321 -17.73 7.65 12.95
N ARG A 322 -16.42 7.52 13.05
CA ARG A 322 -15.62 8.09 14.13
C ARG A 322 -14.50 8.97 13.59
N PHE A 323 -14.58 10.26 13.86
CA PHE A 323 -13.54 11.23 13.59
C PHE A 323 -12.78 11.53 14.89
N ALA A 324 -11.56 11.03 15.05
CA ALA A 324 -10.78 11.25 16.26
C ALA A 324 -10.03 12.59 16.25
N GLY A 325 -9.62 13.06 15.06
CA GLY A 325 -8.91 14.31 14.85
C GLY A 325 -9.78 15.45 14.37
N VAL A 326 -9.12 16.51 13.91
CA VAL A 326 -9.77 17.67 13.29
C VAL A 326 -10.48 17.24 12.01
N THR A 327 -11.72 17.73 11.82
CA THR A 327 -12.56 17.35 10.69
C THR A 327 -13.12 18.57 9.97
N ILE A 328 -12.89 18.67 8.67
CA ILE A 328 -13.32 19.83 7.87
C ILE A 328 -14.25 19.40 6.75
N PHE A 329 -15.47 19.93 6.79
CA PHE A 329 -16.48 19.86 5.73
C PHE A 329 -16.80 21.26 5.18
N GLU A 330 -15.81 22.16 5.11
CA GLU A 330 -16.04 23.54 4.65
C GLU A 330 -16.35 23.60 3.14
N GLU A 331 -17.36 24.43 2.79
CA GLU A 331 -17.78 24.61 1.40
C GLU A 331 -18.21 23.30 0.71
N VAL A 332 -18.66 22.30 1.48
CA VAL A 332 -19.16 21.03 0.93
C VAL A 332 -20.62 21.20 0.47
N ALA A 333 -20.94 20.63 -0.67
CA ALA A 333 -22.32 20.54 -1.15
C ALA A 333 -22.86 19.11 -0.99
N PHE A 334 -23.87 18.95 -0.13
CA PHE A 334 -24.69 17.75 -0.01
C PHE A 334 -25.97 17.97 -0.81
N GLU A 335 -26.00 17.43 -2.03
CA GLU A 335 -27.12 17.62 -2.96
C GLU A 335 -28.32 16.73 -2.63
N ALA A 336 -28.06 15.55 -2.04
CA ALA A 336 -29.05 14.60 -1.55
C ALA A 336 -28.92 14.42 -0.03
N HIS A 337 -29.56 13.40 0.52
CA HIS A 337 -29.53 13.12 1.98
C HIS A 337 -28.12 12.99 2.52
N ALA A 338 -27.86 13.65 3.66
CA ALA A 338 -26.59 13.55 4.40
C ALA A 338 -26.87 12.95 5.79
N ASP A 339 -26.32 11.77 6.01
CA ASP A 339 -26.51 11.04 7.26
C ASP A 339 -25.25 11.10 8.11
N PHE A 340 -25.37 11.69 9.30
CA PHE A 340 -24.35 11.75 10.34
C PHE A 340 -24.90 11.19 11.66
N GLU A 341 -25.82 10.23 11.62
CA GLU A 341 -26.40 9.65 12.83
C GLU A 341 -25.35 8.89 13.63
N THR A 342 -25.36 9.08 14.94
CA THR A 342 -24.50 8.38 15.89
C THR A 342 -22.99 8.57 15.61
N VAL A 343 -22.61 9.66 14.93
CA VAL A 343 -21.21 10.00 14.64
C VAL A 343 -20.51 10.56 15.87
N SER A 344 -19.25 10.18 16.07
CA SER A 344 -18.39 10.77 17.12
C SER A 344 -17.33 11.68 16.51
N PHE A 345 -17.45 13.00 16.70
CA PHE A 345 -16.44 13.98 16.35
C PHE A 345 -15.57 14.27 17.57
N GLY A 346 -14.31 13.79 17.54
CA GLY A 346 -13.37 13.88 18.63
C GLY A 346 -12.57 15.19 18.68
N GLY A 347 -12.32 15.80 17.50
CA GLY A 347 -11.58 17.06 17.36
C GLY A 347 -12.47 18.22 16.91
N TRP A 348 -11.85 19.39 16.74
CA TRP A 348 -12.52 20.54 16.15
C TRP A 348 -13.13 20.19 14.80
N THR A 349 -14.40 20.61 14.61
CA THR A 349 -15.18 20.23 13.42
C THR A 349 -15.77 21.47 12.77
N SER A 350 -15.65 21.58 11.46
CA SER A 350 -16.21 22.70 10.69
C SER A 350 -17.07 22.22 9.53
N PHE A 351 -18.29 22.72 9.48
CA PHE A 351 -19.23 22.69 8.36
C PHE A 351 -19.47 24.09 7.77
N ALA A 352 -18.52 25.02 8.01
CA ALA A 352 -18.70 26.41 7.56
C ALA A 352 -18.92 26.49 6.05
N ARG A 353 -19.88 27.35 5.66
CA ARG A 353 -20.26 27.57 4.25
C ARG A 353 -20.70 26.33 3.49
N SER A 354 -21.04 25.25 4.18
CA SER A 354 -21.60 24.06 3.55
C SER A 354 -23.06 24.21 3.20
N THR A 355 -23.49 23.51 2.17
CA THR A 355 -24.87 23.53 1.70
C THR A 355 -25.49 22.15 1.79
N PHE A 356 -26.61 22.02 2.50
CA PHE A 356 -27.43 20.83 2.60
C PHE A 356 -28.71 21.07 1.78
N ARG A 357 -28.72 20.58 0.53
CA ARG A 357 -29.86 20.79 -0.39
C ARG A 357 -31.02 19.85 -0.16
N SER A 358 -30.79 18.75 0.56
CA SER A 358 -31.80 17.80 1.00
C SER A 358 -31.77 17.68 2.52
N SER A 359 -32.44 16.67 3.09
CA SER A 359 -32.44 16.41 4.52
C SER A 359 -31.04 16.07 5.03
N ALA A 360 -30.75 16.49 6.25
CA ALA A 360 -29.53 16.12 6.97
C ALA A 360 -29.86 15.67 8.38
N SER A 361 -29.29 14.52 8.79
CA SER A 361 -29.43 13.98 10.12
C SER A 361 -28.09 13.99 10.86
N PHE A 362 -28.11 14.51 12.08
CA PHE A 362 -27.03 14.44 13.07
C PHE A 362 -27.50 13.74 14.35
N GLU A 363 -28.60 12.98 14.28
CA GLU A 363 -29.23 12.41 15.45
C GLU A 363 -28.24 11.58 16.26
N HIS A 364 -28.28 11.73 17.60
CA HIS A 364 -27.42 11.02 18.55
C HIS A 364 -25.91 11.24 18.39
N SER A 365 -25.48 12.21 17.55
CA SER A 365 -24.06 12.50 17.35
C SER A 365 -23.44 13.26 18.51
N VAL A 366 -22.13 13.08 18.69
CA VAL A 366 -21.37 13.70 19.77
C VAL A 366 -20.22 14.53 19.20
N PHE A 367 -20.24 15.83 19.47
CA PHE A 367 -19.15 16.75 19.18
C PHE A 367 -18.39 17.02 20.50
N LYS A 368 -17.17 16.52 20.60
CA LYS A 368 -16.37 16.66 21.83
C LYS A 368 -15.70 18.00 21.95
N GLU A 369 -15.30 18.58 20.82
CA GLU A 369 -14.65 19.88 20.72
C GLU A 369 -15.52 20.89 19.98
N SER A 370 -15.02 22.13 19.83
CA SER A 370 -15.77 23.21 19.19
C SER A 370 -16.19 22.87 17.77
N THR A 371 -17.43 23.24 17.43
CA THR A 371 -18.06 22.93 16.14
C THR A 371 -18.56 24.19 15.49
N VAL A 372 -18.29 24.34 14.19
CA VAL A 372 -18.66 25.53 13.41
C VAL A 372 -19.58 25.13 12.27
N PHE A 373 -20.78 25.71 12.25
CA PHE A 373 -21.74 25.64 11.13
C PHE A 373 -21.92 27.02 10.47
N ARG A 374 -21.04 27.98 10.71
CA ARG A 374 -21.15 29.37 10.24
C ARG A 374 -21.41 29.44 8.75
N GLU A 375 -22.37 30.34 8.37
CA GLU A 375 -22.75 30.59 6.96
C GLU A 375 -23.22 29.35 6.21
N SER A 376 -23.64 28.29 6.90
CA SER A 376 -24.19 27.10 6.24
C SER A 376 -25.64 27.29 5.79
N ALA A 377 -26.01 26.64 4.70
CA ALA A 377 -27.37 26.70 4.15
C ALA A 377 -28.05 25.32 4.25
N TRP A 378 -29.25 25.32 4.85
CA TRP A 378 -30.06 24.12 5.08
C TRP A 378 -31.40 24.27 4.35
N ASN A 379 -31.53 23.69 3.18
CA ASN A 379 -32.71 23.92 2.31
C ASN A 379 -33.89 23.05 2.69
N TRP A 380 -33.62 21.93 3.38
CA TRP A 380 -34.62 20.98 3.85
C TRP A 380 -34.41 20.66 5.33
N ARG A 381 -35.17 19.70 5.84
CA ARG A 381 -35.20 19.31 7.24
C ARG A 381 -33.79 18.97 7.76
N ALA A 382 -33.41 19.62 8.85
CA ALA A 382 -32.18 19.33 9.60
C ALA A 382 -32.54 18.73 10.95
N SER A 383 -32.01 17.56 11.28
CA SER A 383 -32.22 16.92 12.58
C SER A 383 -30.95 16.93 13.41
N PHE A 384 -31.03 17.57 14.57
CA PHE A 384 -30.03 17.52 15.65
C PHE A 384 -30.64 16.87 16.91
N LEU A 385 -31.56 15.93 16.75
CA LEU A 385 -32.23 15.23 17.83
C LEU A 385 -31.18 14.53 18.70
N MET A 386 -31.22 14.80 20.01
CA MET A 386 -30.32 14.17 21.00
C MET A 386 -28.80 14.36 20.69
N VAL A 387 -28.42 15.37 19.95
CA VAL A 387 -27.00 15.70 19.68
C VAL A 387 -26.35 16.26 20.94
N HIS A 388 -25.11 15.90 21.20
CA HIS A 388 -24.29 16.41 22.29
C HIS A 388 -23.18 17.32 21.79
N PHE A 389 -23.23 18.62 22.07
CA PHE A 389 -22.14 19.57 21.85
C PHE A 389 -21.42 19.81 23.19
N ASN A 390 -20.30 19.16 23.40
CA ASN A 390 -19.54 19.21 24.65
C ASN A 390 -18.65 20.47 24.77
N ALA A 391 -18.53 21.26 23.71
CA ALA A 391 -17.81 22.53 23.66
C ALA A 391 -18.68 23.60 23.00
N THR A 392 -18.06 24.65 22.42
CA THR A 392 -18.79 25.69 21.71
C THR A 392 -19.36 25.22 20.39
N VAL A 393 -20.57 25.69 20.05
CA VAL A 393 -21.15 25.54 18.72
C VAL A 393 -21.50 26.93 18.15
N ASP A 394 -21.20 27.11 16.86
CA ASP A 394 -21.41 28.38 16.17
C ASP A 394 -22.25 28.17 14.89
N PHE A 395 -23.44 28.76 14.88
CA PHE A 395 -24.36 28.81 13.74
C PHE A 395 -24.47 30.21 13.11
N GLU A 396 -23.51 31.12 13.39
CA GLU A 396 -23.56 32.49 12.88
C GLU A 396 -23.75 32.55 11.37
N GLY A 397 -24.72 33.31 10.89
CA GLY A 397 -25.02 33.48 9.49
C GLY A 397 -25.64 32.26 8.81
N SER A 398 -25.95 31.18 9.53
CA SER A 398 -26.57 29.99 8.95
C SER A 398 -28.05 30.24 8.59
N ALA A 399 -28.46 29.73 7.43
CA ALA A 399 -29.83 29.85 6.93
C ALA A 399 -30.54 28.49 6.97
N PHE A 400 -31.62 28.40 7.75
CA PHE A 400 -32.50 27.23 7.80
C PHE A 400 -33.81 27.56 7.10
N LEU A 401 -34.06 26.99 5.93
CA LEU A 401 -35.22 27.28 5.09
C LEU A 401 -36.44 26.41 5.44
N ASP A 402 -36.23 25.26 6.07
CA ASP A 402 -37.28 24.31 6.48
C ASP A 402 -37.13 23.94 7.96
N ASP A 403 -37.77 22.87 8.39
CA ASP A 403 -37.82 22.44 9.78
C ASP A 403 -36.46 22.01 10.33
N VAL A 404 -36.12 22.53 11.51
CA VAL A 404 -34.95 22.10 12.31
C VAL A 404 -35.44 21.45 13.58
N SER A 405 -34.96 20.25 13.89
CA SER A 405 -35.21 19.59 15.16
C SER A 405 -33.95 19.64 16.04
N LEU A 406 -34.07 20.27 17.20
CA LEU A 406 -33.04 20.31 18.25
C LEU A 406 -33.55 19.64 19.55
N ASN A 407 -34.59 18.80 19.46
CA ASN A 407 -35.20 18.18 20.63
C ASN A 407 -34.18 17.30 21.36
N GLY A 408 -34.03 17.54 22.70
CA GLY A 408 -33.08 16.80 23.51
C GLY A 408 -31.61 17.08 23.22
N ALA A 409 -31.28 18.01 22.34
CA ALA A 409 -29.89 18.43 22.10
C ALA A 409 -29.29 19.04 23.35
N LEU A 410 -28.05 18.65 23.69
CA LEU A 410 -27.30 19.17 24.84
C LEU A 410 -26.22 20.12 24.33
N LEU A 411 -26.25 21.37 24.79
CA LEU A 411 -25.23 22.35 24.46
C LEU A 411 -24.49 22.79 25.73
N ARG A 412 -23.17 22.76 25.70
CA ARG A 412 -22.37 23.33 26.76
C ARG A 412 -22.26 24.85 26.65
N GLN A 413 -22.06 25.35 25.44
CA GLN A 413 -21.97 26.78 25.16
C GLN A 413 -22.37 27.06 23.70
N LEU A 414 -23.25 28.04 23.51
CA LEU A 414 -23.56 28.64 22.21
C LEU A 414 -22.77 29.93 22.04
N LEU A 415 -22.08 30.06 20.89
CA LEU A 415 -21.19 31.21 20.69
C LEU A 415 -22.02 32.50 20.44
N HIS A 416 -23.16 32.41 19.70
CA HIS A 416 -24.02 33.51 19.35
C HIS A 416 -25.49 33.11 19.53
N ASP A 417 -26.14 33.57 20.60
CA ASP A 417 -27.54 33.22 20.92
C ASP A 417 -28.55 33.61 19.83
N GLN A 418 -28.23 34.59 18.97
CA GLN A 418 -29.11 35.07 17.90
C GLN A 418 -29.06 34.22 16.63
N SER A 419 -28.12 33.27 16.52
CA SER A 419 -27.93 32.45 15.32
C SER A 419 -28.87 31.25 15.23
N LEU A 420 -29.63 30.96 16.28
CA LEU A 420 -30.60 29.86 16.25
C LEU A 420 -31.93 30.28 15.61
N PRO A 421 -32.63 29.37 14.88
CA PRO A 421 -33.98 29.65 14.41
C PRO A 421 -34.88 30.13 15.54
N GLY A 422 -35.64 31.22 15.35
CA GLY A 422 -36.37 31.96 16.39
C GLY A 422 -37.41 31.18 17.22
N ARG A 423 -37.61 29.91 16.95
CA ARG A 423 -38.46 28.97 17.69
C ARG A 423 -37.75 28.16 18.78
N TYR A 424 -36.43 28.31 18.93
CA TYR A 424 -35.67 27.60 19.94
C TYR A 424 -35.15 28.56 21.02
N ARG A 425 -35.29 28.17 22.30
CA ARG A 425 -34.73 28.90 23.43
C ARG A 425 -33.91 27.94 24.29
N PRO A 426 -32.72 28.35 24.74
CA PRO A 426 -31.94 27.54 25.66
C PRO A 426 -32.59 27.53 27.03
N VAL A 427 -32.60 26.39 27.71
CA VAL A 427 -33.02 26.19 29.09
C VAL A 427 -31.82 25.70 29.90
N GLU A 428 -31.50 26.43 30.99
CA GLU A 428 -30.42 26.02 31.89
C GLU A 428 -30.83 24.84 32.76
N THR A 429 -29.92 23.87 32.90
CA THR A 429 -30.11 22.72 33.78
C THR A 429 -29.18 22.82 34.99
N SER A 430 -29.51 22.05 36.05
CA SER A 430 -28.71 21.98 37.27
C SER A 430 -27.26 21.52 37.11
N LYS A 431 -26.88 21.02 35.92
CA LYS A 431 -25.52 20.57 35.57
C LYS A 431 -24.79 21.53 34.61
N GLY A 432 -25.32 22.71 34.33
CA GLY A 432 -24.70 23.71 33.45
C GLY A 432 -24.86 23.43 31.96
N PHE A 433 -25.56 22.38 31.54
CA PHE A 433 -25.89 22.10 30.15
C PHE A 433 -27.18 22.83 29.78
N ARG A 434 -27.24 23.44 28.60
CA ARG A 434 -28.44 24.06 28.05
C ARG A 434 -29.15 23.09 27.12
N PHE A 435 -30.43 22.77 27.42
CA PHE A 435 -31.32 22.03 26.52
C PHE A 435 -32.04 23.02 25.61
N LEU A 436 -32.14 22.67 24.32
CA LEU A 436 -32.93 23.42 23.36
C LEU A 436 -34.28 22.74 23.16
N TRP A 437 -35.34 23.50 23.31
CA TRP A 437 -36.72 23.01 23.14
C TRP A 437 -37.44 23.80 22.05
N THR A 438 -38.33 23.11 21.29
CA THR A 438 -39.27 23.80 20.42
C THR A 438 -40.25 24.64 21.24
N VAL A 439 -40.30 25.94 21.01
CA VAL A 439 -41.38 26.77 21.52
C VAL A 439 -42.62 26.47 20.66
N LYS A 440 -43.70 25.95 21.27
CA LYS A 440 -44.95 25.75 20.58
C LYS A 440 -45.49 27.13 20.07
N ARG A 441 -46.13 27.13 18.90
CA ARG A 441 -46.71 28.33 18.27
C ARG A 441 -47.71 29.08 19.14
N ASP A 442 -48.26 28.43 20.18
CA ASP A 442 -49.27 28.97 21.10
C ASP A 442 -48.68 29.69 22.34
N GLY A 443 -47.36 29.78 22.46
CA GLY A 443 -46.72 30.49 23.58
C GLY A 443 -46.75 29.71 24.90
N SER A 444 -47.23 28.48 24.94
CA SER A 444 -47.19 27.65 26.17
C SER A 444 -45.78 27.24 26.51
N GLU A 445 -45.41 27.31 27.80
CA GLU A 445 -44.10 26.86 28.29
C GLU A 445 -43.85 25.38 27.95
N PRO A 446 -42.62 25.03 27.52
CA PRO A 446 -42.26 23.67 27.26
C PRO A 446 -42.33 22.80 28.53
N VAL A 447 -43.06 21.68 28.47
CA VAL A 447 -43.06 20.71 29.56
C VAL A 447 -41.72 20.00 29.56
N VAL A 448 -40.86 20.30 30.53
CA VAL A 448 -39.61 19.56 30.79
C VAL A 448 -40.00 18.13 31.12
N PRO A 449 -39.60 17.10 30.34
CA PRO A 449 -39.89 15.73 30.71
C PRO A 449 -39.20 15.43 32.05
N GLN A 450 -39.99 15.13 33.05
CA GLN A 450 -39.41 14.60 34.29
C GLN A 450 -38.77 13.25 33.94
N ARG A 451 -37.47 13.10 34.24
CA ARG A 451 -36.77 11.81 34.14
C ARG A 451 -37.60 10.76 34.87
N ARG A 452 -37.96 9.67 34.18
CA ARG A 452 -38.46 8.49 34.86
C ARG A 452 -37.34 7.97 35.79
N PRO A 453 -37.64 7.59 37.03
CA PRO A 453 -36.67 6.90 37.89
C PRO A 453 -36.34 5.57 37.24
N GLY A 454 -35.19 5.46 36.58
CA GLY A 454 -34.79 4.25 35.84
C GLY A 454 -33.92 4.50 34.64
N ASP A 455 -33.81 5.74 34.12
CA ASP A 455 -32.84 6.09 33.09
C ASP A 455 -31.43 6.14 33.69
N ALA A 456 -30.87 4.95 33.86
CA ALA A 456 -29.50 4.76 34.32
C ALA A 456 -28.53 5.38 33.31
N GLU A 457 -27.53 6.05 33.86
CA GLU A 457 -26.35 6.48 33.16
C GLU A 457 -25.89 5.42 32.15
N LEU A 458 -25.99 5.72 30.86
CA LEU A 458 -25.18 5.06 29.85
C LEU A 458 -23.73 5.46 30.10
N GLN A 459 -23.11 4.81 31.09
CA GLN A 459 -21.67 4.78 31.22
C GLN A 459 -21.16 4.09 29.96
N LEU A 460 -20.52 4.85 29.10
CA LEU A 460 -19.63 4.31 28.05
C LEU A 460 -18.56 3.46 28.74
N ARG A 461 -18.79 2.15 28.82
CA ARG A 461 -17.74 1.21 29.19
C ARG A 461 -16.70 1.20 28.07
N PRO A 462 -15.41 1.34 28.39
CA PRO A 462 -14.34 1.04 27.46
C PRO A 462 -14.23 -0.49 27.32
N GLY A 463 -14.81 -1.06 26.28
CA GLY A 463 -14.75 -2.50 26.03
C GLY A 463 -15.59 -2.82 24.79
N GLY A 464 -14.95 -2.89 23.65
CA GLY A 464 -15.56 -3.41 22.44
C GLY A 464 -16.01 -4.86 22.60
N PRO A 465 -16.99 -5.35 21.80
CA PRO A 465 -17.42 -6.73 21.86
C PRO A 465 -16.30 -7.65 21.38
N GLU A 466 -15.83 -8.53 22.26
CA GLU A 466 -15.05 -9.71 21.89
C GLU A 466 -15.88 -10.56 20.93
N LEU A 467 -15.41 -10.68 19.71
CA LEU A 467 -15.88 -11.67 18.76
C LEU A 467 -15.51 -13.07 19.28
N ARG A 468 -16.45 -13.74 19.93
CA ARG A 468 -16.33 -15.19 20.17
C ARG A 468 -16.42 -15.90 18.81
N SER A 469 -15.32 -16.53 18.46
CA SER A 469 -15.24 -17.56 17.43
C SER A 469 -16.12 -18.75 17.82
N GLY A 470 -17.26 -18.89 17.17
CA GLY A 470 -18.06 -20.11 17.18
C GLY A 470 -17.89 -20.80 15.84
N VAL A 471 -16.97 -21.74 15.76
CA VAL A 471 -16.94 -22.77 14.74
C VAL A 471 -17.98 -23.80 15.16
N GLU A 472 -19.04 -23.95 14.40
CA GLU A 472 -19.79 -25.21 14.34
C GLU A 472 -20.04 -25.61 12.90
N SER A 473 -19.56 -26.78 12.61
CA SER A 473 -19.68 -27.57 11.40
C SER A 473 -21.13 -27.91 11.06
N VAL A 474 -21.53 -27.67 9.80
CA VAL A 474 -22.22 -28.65 8.92
C VAL A 474 -21.85 -28.31 7.48
#